data_a23e1ece0a928f781f94643c4d12eca3
#
_entry.id   a23e1ece0a928f781f94643c4d12eca3
#
_cell.length_a   1.000
_cell.length_b   1.000
_cell.length_c   1.000
_cell.angle_alpha   90.00
_cell.angle_beta   90.00
_cell.angle_gamma   90.00
#
_symmetry.space_group_name_H-M   'P 1'
#
loop_
_entity.id
_entity.type
_entity.pdbx_description
1 polymer ?
#
loop_
_entity_poly.entity_id
_entity_poly.type
_entity_poly.pdbx_seq_one_letter_code
_entity_poly.pdbx_strand_id
1 'polypeptide(L)'
;EISLGLVGSEMCIRDRQQGGQVKDSFGGMIPMFRGLAGAITLPMVGATSLAVATGALAYAWYQGNSTLSDFNKTLVLSGNQSGLTADRMLVLSRAGQAAGLTFNQTSESLSALVKAGVSGEAQIASISQSVARFSSASGVEVDKVAEAFGKLTTDPTSGLTAMARQFHNVTAEQIAYVAQLQRSGDEAGALQAANEAATKGFDDQTRRLKENMGTLETWADRIARAFKSMWDAVLDIGRPDTAQEMLIKAEAAFKKADDIWNLRKDDYFVNDEARARYWDDREKARLALEAARKKAEQQSQQDKNAQQQSDTEA
;
A
#
# COMPACT_ATOMS: atom_id res chain seq x y z
N GLU A 1 -24.13 2.36 50.25
CA GLU A 1 -23.59 1.32 49.38
C GLU A 1 -23.71 1.76 47.93
N ILE A 2 -22.62 2.25 47.37
CA ILE A 2 -22.56 2.70 45.97
C ILE A 2 -21.70 1.71 45.22
N SER A 3 -22.30 0.96 44.29
CA SER A 3 -21.62 -0.04 43.46
C SER A 3 -20.73 0.66 42.41
N LEU A 4 -19.43 0.54 42.58
CA LEU A 4 -18.45 0.80 41.55
C LEU A 4 -18.39 -0.41 40.60
N GLY A 5 -18.86 -0.23 39.39
CA GLY A 5 -18.66 -1.23 38.34
C GLY A 5 -19.53 -0.93 37.14
N LEU A 6 -18.96 -0.26 36.13
CA LEU A 6 -19.40 -0.29 34.71
C LEU A 6 -18.96 0.99 33.97
N VAL A 7 -17.66 1.27 33.94
CA VAL A 7 -17.13 2.36 33.11
C VAL A 7 -16.35 1.84 31.87
N GLY A 8 -16.06 0.54 31.81
CA GLY A 8 -15.25 -0.05 30.73
C GLY A 8 -16.02 -0.62 29.54
N SER A 9 -17.32 -0.89 29.67
CA SER A 9 -18.09 -1.55 28.60
C SER A 9 -18.89 -0.59 27.71
N GLU A 10 -19.18 0.62 28.18
CA GLU A 10 -19.97 1.58 27.39
C GLU A 10 -19.19 2.29 26.29
N MET A 11 -17.87 2.42 26.43
CA MET A 11 -17.04 3.06 25.40
C MET A 11 -16.92 2.21 24.13
N CYS A 12 -16.83 0.89 24.26
CA CYS A 12 -16.76 -0.01 23.10
C CYS A 12 -18.11 -0.23 22.40
N ILE A 13 -19.22 -0.01 23.09
CA ILE A 13 -20.58 -0.15 22.53
C ILE A 13 -20.97 1.09 21.74
N ARG A 14 -20.52 2.30 22.14
CA ARG A 14 -20.78 3.54 21.43
C ARG A 14 -20.13 3.61 20.06
N ASP A 15 -18.89 3.10 19.93
CA ASP A 15 -18.19 3.10 18.65
C ASP A 15 -18.84 2.15 17.62
N ARG A 16 -19.39 1.01 18.05
CA ARG A 16 -20.17 0.12 17.19
C ARG A 16 -21.54 0.68 16.79
N GLN A 17 -22.17 1.45 17.66
CA GLN A 17 -23.47 2.05 17.36
C GLN A 17 -23.38 3.24 16.39
N GLN A 18 -22.31 4.03 16.43
CA GLN A 18 -22.13 5.14 15.49
C GLN A 18 -21.85 4.66 14.05
N GLY A 19 -21.08 3.58 13.87
CA GLY A 19 -20.89 2.97 12.57
C GLY A 19 -22.16 2.34 11.98
N GLY A 20 -23.04 1.80 12.84
CA GLY A 20 -24.35 1.25 12.46
C GLY A 20 -25.32 2.32 12.00
N GLN A 21 -25.39 3.47 12.70
CA GLN A 21 -26.32 4.55 12.39
C GLN A 21 -26.02 5.23 11.05
N VAL A 22 -24.75 5.37 10.68
CA VAL A 22 -24.36 5.89 9.36
C VAL A 22 -24.81 4.94 8.25
N LYS A 23 -24.68 3.62 8.44
CA LYS A 23 -25.15 2.60 7.50
C LYS A 23 -26.67 2.63 7.32
N ASP A 24 -27.40 2.77 8.42
CA ASP A 24 -28.87 2.74 8.44
C ASP A 24 -29.49 4.04 7.89
N SER A 25 -28.81 5.18 8.08
CA SER A 25 -29.23 6.49 7.54
C SER A 25 -29.18 6.55 5.99
N PHE A 26 -28.41 5.69 5.34
CA PHE A 26 -28.29 5.64 3.87
C PHE A 26 -28.98 4.43 3.24
N GLY A 27 -29.81 3.68 3.99
CA GLY A 27 -30.56 2.53 3.45
C GLY A 27 -29.69 1.38 2.96
N GLY A 28 -28.44 1.30 3.48
CA GLY A 28 -27.44 0.32 3.08
C GLY A 28 -26.22 0.94 2.37
N MET A 29 -25.14 0.16 2.27
CA MET A 29 -23.87 0.66 1.72
C MET A 29 -23.90 1.02 0.24
N ILE A 30 -24.70 0.33 -0.58
CA ILE A 30 -24.81 0.59 -2.03
C ILE A 30 -25.40 1.97 -2.35
N PRO A 31 -26.51 2.42 -1.72
CA PRO A 31 -27.01 3.79 -1.88
C PRO A 31 -26.04 4.86 -1.36
N MET A 32 -25.32 4.60 -0.26
CA MET A 32 -24.29 5.50 0.26
C MET A 32 -23.19 5.76 -0.77
N PHE A 33 -22.71 4.73 -1.46
CA PHE A 33 -21.67 4.87 -2.49
C PHE A 33 -22.19 5.50 -3.79
N ARG A 34 -23.44 5.24 -4.18
CA ARG A 34 -24.07 5.97 -5.30
C ARG A 34 -24.21 7.46 -5.00
N GLY A 35 -24.53 7.82 -3.76
CA GLY A 35 -24.55 9.21 -3.32
C GLY A 35 -23.18 9.85 -3.35
N LEU A 36 -22.15 9.14 -2.90
CA LEU A 36 -20.77 9.63 -2.88
C LEU A 36 -20.18 9.77 -4.31
N ALA A 37 -20.40 8.78 -5.18
CA ALA A 37 -19.99 8.84 -6.58
C ALA A 37 -20.73 9.98 -7.33
N GLY A 38 -22.01 10.21 -7.04
CA GLY A 38 -22.77 11.32 -7.58
C GLY A 38 -22.30 12.69 -7.08
N ALA A 39 -21.86 12.78 -5.82
CA ALA A 39 -21.35 14.03 -5.25
C ALA A 39 -19.98 14.43 -5.83
N ILE A 40 -19.20 13.47 -6.30
CA ILE A 40 -17.89 13.72 -6.92
C ILE A 40 -18.02 14.12 -8.40
N THR A 41 -19.09 13.67 -9.07
CA THR A 41 -19.25 13.85 -10.53
C THR A 41 -20.21 14.96 -10.94
N LEU A 42 -20.96 15.59 -10.03
CA LEU A 42 -21.95 16.62 -10.34
C LEU A 42 -21.60 17.95 -9.66
N PRO A 43 -21.50 19.05 -10.42
CA PRO A 43 -21.55 20.38 -9.83
C PRO A 43 -22.99 20.66 -9.38
N MET A 44 -23.18 20.84 -8.08
CA MET A 44 -24.39 21.34 -7.44
C MET A 44 -25.59 20.39 -7.28
N VAL A 45 -25.71 19.78 -6.11
CA VAL A 45 -27.01 19.56 -5.48
C VAL A 45 -26.88 19.68 -3.95
N GLY A 46 -27.48 20.69 -3.37
CA GLY A 46 -27.94 20.82 -1.98
C GLY A 46 -26.91 20.72 -0.84
N ALA A 47 -27.06 21.55 0.18
CA ALA A 47 -26.19 21.69 1.36
C ALA A 47 -25.96 20.38 2.17
N THR A 48 -26.85 19.39 2.06
CA THR A 48 -26.71 18.07 2.73
C THR A 48 -25.72 17.15 2.06
N SER A 49 -25.59 17.20 0.74
CA SER A 49 -24.59 16.40 0.00
C SER A 49 -23.16 16.91 0.22
N LEU A 50 -23.00 18.22 0.44
CA LEU A 50 -21.70 18.81 0.73
C LEU A 50 -21.16 18.39 2.11
N ALA A 51 -22.04 18.30 3.12
CA ALA A 51 -21.63 17.88 4.47
C ALA A 51 -21.15 16.41 4.53
N VAL A 52 -21.79 15.52 3.76
CA VAL A 52 -21.37 14.12 3.67
C VAL A 52 -20.06 13.98 2.89
N ALA A 53 -19.89 14.72 1.79
CA ALA A 53 -18.66 14.73 1.01
C ALA A 53 -17.49 15.29 1.82
N THR A 54 -17.69 16.38 2.57
CA THR A 54 -16.64 16.96 3.42
C THR A 54 -16.27 16.04 4.58
N GLY A 55 -17.24 15.35 5.19
CA GLY A 55 -17.00 14.35 6.24
C GLY A 55 -16.19 13.15 5.74
N ALA A 56 -16.52 12.62 4.56
CA ALA A 56 -15.78 11.51 3.95
C ALA A 56 -14.36 11.92 3.56
N LEU A 57 -14.17 13.13 3.02
CA LEU A 57 -12.86 13.68 2.70
C LEU A 57 -12.00 13.93 3.94
N ALA A 58 -12.59 14.48 5.01
CA ALA A 58 -11.91 14.69 6.29
C ALA A 58 -11.48 13.36 6.91
N TYR A 59 -12.33 12.34 6.86
CA TYR A 59 -12.01 11.00 7.32
C TYR A 59 -10.90 10.34 6.47
N ALA A 60 -10.99 10.46 5.15
CA ALA A 60 -9.98 9.94 4.24
C ALA A 60 -8.61 10.62 4.45
N TRP A 61 -8.61 11.95 4.67
CA TRP A 61 -7.40 12.71 4.99
C TRP A 61 -6.78 12.27 6.32
N TYR A 62 -7.61 12.10 7.35
CA TYR A 62 -7.17 11.63 8.67
C TYR A 62 -6.55 10.23 8.58
N GLN A 63 -7.21 9.30 7.91
CA GLN A 63 -6.72 7.93 7.70
C GLN A 63 -5.44 7.89 6.86
N GLY A 64 -5.35 8.71 5.83
CA GLY A 64 -4.14 8.80 5.00
C GLY A 64 -2.94 9.30 5.79
N ASN A 65 -3.13 10.30 6.64
CA ASN A 65 -2.07 10.84 7.48
C ASN A 65 -1.67 9.88 8.62
N SER A 66 -2.63 9.12 9.19
CA SER A 66 -2.34 8.10 10.21
C SER A 66 -1.45 6.98 9.66
N THR A 67 -1.70 6.52 8.42
CA THR A 67 -0.89 5.48 7.79
C THR A 67 0.58 5.88 7.67
N LEU A 68 0.87 7.12 7.27
CA LEU A 68 2.24 7.62 7.18
C LEU A 68 2.90 7.70 8.57
N SER A 69 2.13 8.13 9.58
CA SER A 69 2.58 8.12 10.97
C SER A 69 2.90 6.71 11.48
N ASP A 70 2.08 5.72 11.12
CA ASP A 70 2.28 4.32 11.52
C ASP A 70 3.48 3.70 10.82
N PHE A 71 3.74 4.05 9.56
CA PHE A 71 4.97 3.65 8.87
C PHE A 71 6.20 4.25 9.55
N ASN A 72 6.19 5.55 9.87
CA ASN A 72 7.28 6.19 10.60
C ASN A 72 7.54 5.51 11.95
N LYS A 73 6.49 5.21 12.72
CA LYS A 73 6.63 4.48 13.99
C LYS A 73 7.26 3.11 13.77
N THR A 74 6.82 2.37 12.76
CA THR A 74 7.34 1.04 12.44
C THR A 74 8.83 1.12 12.12
N LEU A 75 9.26 2.07 11.29
CA LEU A 75 10.65 2.28 10.93
C LEU A 75 11.51 2.67 12.15
N VAL A 76 11.04 3.59 12.98
CA VAL A 76 11.76 4.00 14.21
C VAL A 76 11.88 2.81 15.17
N LEU A 77 10.81 2.05 15.39
CA LEU A 77 10.83 0.91 16.32
C LEU A 77 11.67 -0.27 15.83
N SER A 78 11.83 -0.43 14.50
CA SER A 78 12.71 -1.45 13.91
C SER A 78 14.19 -0.98 13.79
N GLY A 79 14.53 0.20 14.30
CA GLY A 79 15.87 0.76 14.16
C GLY A 79 16.25 1.14 12.74
N ASN A 80 15.26 1.28 11.85
CA ASN A 80 15.44 1.61 10.42
C ASN A 80 16.31 0.61 9.62
N GLN A 81 16.44 -0.63 10.11
CA GLN A 81 17.28 -1.68 9.49
C GLN A 81 16.77 -2.10 8.11
N SER A 82 15.52 -1.81 7.76
CA SER A 82 14.95 -2.17 6.46
C SER A 82 15.52 -1.36 5.28
N GLY A 83 16.15 -0.21 5.54
CA GLY A 83 16.59 0.74 4.51
C GLY A 83 15.43 1.44 3.78
N LEU A 84 14.21 1.36 4.31
CA LEU A 84 13.02 1.98 3.73
C LEU A 84 12.71 3.32 4.39
N THR A 85 12.05 4.20 3.64
CA THR A 85 11.38 5.39 4.18
C THR A 85 9.87 5.19 4.21
N ALA A 86 9.15 5.98 5.01
CA ALA A 86 7.69 5.90 5.06
C ALA A 86 7.04 6.19 3.70
N ASP A 87 7.63 7.08 2.89
CA ASP A 87 7.17 7.36 1.52
C ASP A 87 7.37 6.14 0.60
N ARG A 88 8.49 5.42 0.73
CA ARG A 88 8.70 4.17 -0.03
C ARG A 88 7.71 3.10 0.39
N MET A 89 7.43 2.94 1.68
CA MET A 89 6.38 2.04 2.15
C MET A 89 5.01 2.42 1.57
N LEU A 90 4.70 3.71 1.45
CA LEU A 90 3.47 4.20 0.84
C LEU A 90 3.40 3.84 -0.66
N VAL A 91 4.49 4.06 -1.42
CA VAL A 91 4.60 3.67 -2.85
C VAL A 91 4.39 2.16 -3.01
N LEU A 92 5.08 1.35 -2.21
CA LEU A 92 4.97 -0.10 -2.27
C LEU A 92 3.57 -0.59 -1.90
N SER A 93 2.90 0.06 -0.93
CA SER A 93 1.52 -0.26 -0.57
C SER A 93 0.55 0.01 -1.71
N ARG A 94 0.74 1.10 -2.46
CA ARG A 94 -0.04 1.42 -3.66
C ARG A 94 0.26 0.45 -4.82
N ALA A 95 1.53 0.08 -4.98
CA ALA A 95 1.94 -0.88 -6.01
C ALA A 95 1.28 -2.26 -5.83
N GLY A 96 0.94 -2.66 -4.61
CA GLY A 96 0.21 -3.89 -4.32
C GLY A 96 -1.18 -3.94 -4.98
N GLN A 97 -1.80 -2.79 -5.26
CA GLN A 97 -3.11 -2.74 -5.95
C GLN A 97 -3.01 -3.28 -7.39
N ALA A 98 -1.91 -3.03 -8.09
CA ALA A 98 -1.66 -3.58 -9.41
C ALA A 98 -1.54 -5.13 -9.38
N ALA A 99 -1.14 -5.70 -8.24
CA ALA A 99 -1.08 -7.13 -7.99
C ALA A 99 -2.41 -7.74 -7.46
N GLY A 100 -3.49 -6.94 -7.45
CA GLY A 100 -4.82 -7.35 -7.00
C GLY A 100 -5.00 -7.41 -5.48
N LEU A 101 -4.13 -6.73 -4.73
CA LEU A 101 -4.23 -6.56 -3.28
C LEU A 101 -4.88 -5.24 -2.93
N THR A 102 -5.42 -5.11 -1.72
CA THR A 102 -5.83 -3.81 -1.19
C THR A 102 -4.63 -3.07 -0.62
N PHE A 103 -4.73 -1.76 -0.53
CA PHE A 103 -3.72 -0.94 0.11
C PHE A 103 -3.41 -1.42 1.54
N ASN A 104 -4.46 -1.68 2.33
CA ASN A 104 -4.30 -2.12 3.73
C ASN A 104 -3.60 -3.47 3.84
N GLN A 105 -3.94 -4.45 2.99
CA GLN A 105 -3.27 -5.75 2.98
C GLN A 105 -1.76 -5.62 2.72
N THR A 106 -1.38 -4.76 1.75
CA THR A 106 0.02 -4.55 1.43
C THR A 106 0.74 -3.74 2.52
N SER A 107 0.12 -2.68 3.05
CA SER A 107 0.73 -1.87 4.12
C SER A 107 0.94 -2.65 5.41
N GLU A 108 0.00 -3.50 5.78
CA GLU A 108 0.11 -4.41 6.93
C GLU A 108 1.27 -5.40 6.74
N SER A 109 1.35 -6.04 5.57
CA SER A 109 2.43 -6.98 5.27
C SER A 109 3.81 -6.31 5.25
N LEU A 110 3.92 -5.11 4.67
CA LEU A 110 5.16 -4.32 4.69
C LEU A 110 5.59 -4.00 6.13
N SER A 111 4.65 -3.51 6.94
CA SER A 111 4.92 -3.17 8.34
C SER A 111 5.35 -4.39 9.16
N ALA A 112 4.69 -5.53 8.94
CA ALA A 112 5.03 -6.77 9.62
C ALA A 112 6.43 -7.29 9.25
N LEU A 113 6.80 -7.23 7.96
CA LEU A 113 8.14 -7.64 7.49
C LEU A 113 9.24 -6.74 8.04
N VAL A 114 9.03 -5.42 8.07
CA VAL A 114 9.96 -4.46 8.67
C VAL A 114 10.15 -4.74 10.16
N LYS A 115 9.06 -4.99 10.90
CA LYS A 115 9.12 -5.37 12.33
C LYS A 115 9.84 -6.70 12.54
N ALA A 116 9.69 -7.64 11.61
CA ALA A 116 10.36 -8.94 11.66
C ALA A 116 11.86 -8.87 11.28
N GLY A 117 12.40 -7.70 10.92
CA GLY A 117 13.80 -7.51 10.59
C GLY A 117 14.18 -7.89 9.17
N VAL A 118 13.20 -8.04 8.27
CA VAL A 118 13.50 -8.23 6.84
C VAL A 118 14.04 -6.93 6.26
N SER A 119 15.16 -7.00 5.53
CA SER A 119 15.85 -5.86 4.94
C SER A 119 15.89 -5.96 3.41
N GLY A 120 16.15 -4.83 2.75
CA GLY A 120 16.23 -4.73 1.30
C GLY A 120 14.87 -4.47 0.63
N GLU A 121 14.75 -3.31 -0.03
CA GLU A 121 13.49 -2.85 -0.64
C GLU A 121 12.90 -3.86 -1.63
N ALA A 122 13.71 -4.39 -2.55
CA ALA A 122 13.23 -5.33 -3.57
C ALA A 122 12.71 -6.63 -2.95
N GLN A 123 13.38 -7.13 -1.90
CA GLN A 123 12.96 -8.32 -1.17
C GLN A 123 11.66 -8.07 -0.42
N ILE A 124 11.60 -7.00 0.36
CA ILE A 124 10.40 -6.62 1.12
C ILE A 124 9.21 -6.43 0.18
N ALA A 125 9.38 -5.77 -0.97
CA ALA A 125 8.33 -5.57 -1.95
C ALA A 125 7.77 -6.89 -2.51
N SER A 126 8.64 -7.82 -2.88
CA SER A 126 8.24 -9.14 -3.40
C SER A 126 7.58 -10.00 -2.32
N ILE A 127 8.20 -10.11 -1.15
CA ILE A 127 7.72 -10.92 -0.05
C ILE A 127 6.39 -10.39 0.48
N SER A 128 6.22 -9.05 0.58
CA SER A 128 5.00 -8.45 1.11
C SER A 128 3.74 -8.82 0.31
N GLN A 129 3.86 -8.90 -1.02
CA GLN A 129 2.76 -9.31 -1.88
C GLN A 129 2.40 -10.78 -1.67
N SER A 130 3.39 -11.66 -1.52
CA SER A 130 3.17 -13.09 -1.26
C SER A 130 2.55 -13.31 0.13
N VAL A 131 3.07 -12.65 1.15
CA VAL A 131 2.53 -12.66 2.53
C VAL A 131 1.08 -12.18 2.55
N ALA A 132 0.78 -11.04 1.92
CA ALA A 132 -0.57 -10.49 1.85
C ALA A 132 -1.55 -11.43 1.15
N ARG A 133 -1.14 -12.03 0.00
CA ARG A 133 -1.96 -12.98 -0.74
C ARG A 133 -2.23 -14.27 0.04
N PHE A 134 -1.19 -14.82 0.66
CA PHE A 134 -1.31 -16.04 1.45
C PHE A 134 -2.18 -15.82 2.68
N SER A 135 -1.92 -14.78 3.45
CA SER A 135 -2.68 -14.43 4.65
C SER A 135 -4.16 -14.22 4.33
N SER A 136 -4.45 -13.49 3.25
CA SER A 136 -5.83 -13.26 2.78
C SER A 136 -6.54 -14.54 2.33
N ALA A 137 -5.82 -15.51 1.74
CA ALA A 137 -6.41 -16.75 1.25
C ALA A 137 -6.52 -17.83 2.32
N SER A 138 -5.60 -17.87 3.28
CA SER A 138 -5.53 -18.92 4.31
C SER A 138 -6.15 -18.52 5.64
N GLY A 139 -6.35 -17.22 5.89
CA GLY A 139 -6.75 -16.69 7.20
C GLY A 139 -5.63 -16.70 8.26
N VAL A 140 -4.41 -17.05 7.88
CA VAL A 140 -3.24 -16.99 8.79
C VAL A 140 -2.86 -15.53 9.00
N GLU A 141 -2.57 -15.14 10.24
CA GLU A 141 -2.17 -13.78 10.60
C GLU A 141 -0.88 -13.36 9.86
N VAL A 142 -0.87 -12.13 9.35
CA VAL A 142 0.25 -11.55 8.61
C VAL A 142 1.55 -11.58 9.43
N ASP A 143 1.47 -11.23 10.71
CA ASP A 143 2.64 -11.19 11.61
C ASP A 143 3.31 -12.57 11.74
N LYS A 144 2.55 -13.66 11.83
CA LYS A 144 3.11 -15.03 11.89
C LYS A 144 3.89 -15.42 10.65
N VAL A 145 3.39 -15.01 9.48
CA VAL A 145 4.08 -15.27 8.22
C VAL A 145 5.32 -14.40 8.10
N ALA A 146 5.23 -13.12 8.46
CA ALA A 146 6.35 -12.18 8.46
C ALA A 146 7.47 -12.61 9.42
N GLU A 147 7.16 -13.06 10.64
CA GLU A 147 8.13 -13.62 11.58
C GLU A 147 8.90 -14.82 11.01
N ALA A 148 8.21 -15.66 10.23
CA ALA A 148 8.88 -16.78 9.57
C ALA A 148 9.92 -16.31 8.55
N PHE A 149 9.63 -15.23 7.80
CA PHE A 149 10.63 -14.59 6.93
C PHE A 149 11.75 -13.91 7.73
N GLY A 150 11.44 -13.28 8.86
CA GLY A 150 12.45 -12.69 9.74
C GLY A 150 13.49 -13.72 10.22
N LYS A 151 13.08 -14.96 10.48
CA LYS A 151 14.01 -16.04 10.86
C LYS A 151 14.98 -16.41 9.76
N LEU A 152 14.61 -16.22 8.47
CA LEU A 152 15.50 -16.47 7.34
C LEU A 152 16.68 -15.49 7.33
N THR A 153 16.49 -14.25 7.80
CA THR A 153 17.56 -13.24 7.84
C THR A 153 18.65 -13.58 8.84
N THR A 154 18.30 -14.30 9.91
CA THR A 154 19.27 -14.72 10.95
C THR A 154 19.98 -16.00 10.57
N ASP A 155 19.27 -17.01 10.11
CA ASP A 155 19.80 -18.30 9.66
C ASP A 155 18.90 -18.86 8.54
N PRO A 156 19.29 -18.72 7.28
CA PRO A 156 18.49 -19.15 6.13
C PRO A 156 18.08 -20.63 6.19
N THR A 157 18.99 -21.54 6.56
CA THR A 157 18.70 -22.98 6.59
C THR A 157 17.77 -23.36 7.72
N SER A 158 18.04 -22.89 8.94
CA SER A 158 17.21 -23.16 10.12
C SER A 158 15.83 -22.51 9.99
N GLY A 159 15.79 -21.27 9.52
CA GLY A 159 14.55 -20.53 9.26
C GLY A 159 13.68 -21.23 8.22
N LEU A 160 14.27 -21.66 7.09
CA LEU A 160 13.53 -22.36 6.04
C LEU A 160 13.02 -23.73 6.52
N THR A 161 13.82 -24.44 7.34
CA THR A 161 13.39 -25.70 7.97
C THR A 161 12.22 -25.49 8.93
N ALA A 162 12.26 -24.44 9.75
CA ALA A 162 11.16 -24.09 10.65
C ALA A 162 9.89 -23.73 9.85
N MET A 163 10.05 -22.95 8.76
CA MET A 163 8.96 -22.59 7.86
C MET A 163 8.34 -23.82 7.18
N ALA A 164 9.16 -24.76 6.71
CA ALA A 164 8.70 -26.03 6.14
C ALA A 164 7.88 -26.84 7.12
N ARG A 165 8.28 -26.90 8.39
CA ARG A 165 7.52 -27.60 9.47
C ARG A 165 6.22 -26.92 9.81
N GLN A 166 6.17 -25.60 9.80
CA GLN A 166 5.01 -24.83 10.19
C GLN A 166 3.97 -24.69 9.07
N PHE A 167 4.42 -24.45 7.84
CA PHE A 167 3.55 -24.13 6.71
C PHE A 167 3.53 -25.19 5.61
N HIS A 168 4.45 -26.16 5.63
CA HIS A 168 4.56 -27.22 4.62
C HIS A 168 4.68 -26.67 3.18
N ASN A 169 5.37 -25.53 3.04
CA ASN A 169 5.48 -24.76 1.80
C ASN A 169 6.82 -24.88 1.07
N VAL A 170 7.76 -25.64 1.64
CA VAL A 170 9.13 -25.78 1.13
C VAL A 170 9.53 -27.25 1.08
N THR A 171 10.28 -27.67 0.05
CA THR A 171 10.74 -29.06 -0.11
C THR A 171 12.09 -29.31 0.55
N ALA A 172 12.41 -30.60 0.79
CA ALA A 172 13.70 -30.99 1.36
C ALA A 172 14.88 -30.61 0.46
N GLU A 173 14.71 -30.68 -0.87
CA GLU A 173 15.71 -30.31 -1.86
C GLU A 173 16.03 -28.81 -1.79
N GLN A 174 15.01 -27.95 -1.62
CA GLN A 174 15.22 -26.51 -1.46
C GLN A 174 16.00 -26.20 -0.18
N ILE A 175 15.69 -26.86 0.93
CA ILE A 175 16.43 -26.72 2.19
C ILE A 175 17.88 -27.19 2.01
N ALA A 176 18.10 -28.33 1.34
CA ALA A 176 19.44 -28.87 1.08
C ALA A 176 20.27 -27.92 0.22
N TYR A 177 19.66 -27.28 -0.79
CA TYR A 177 20.33 -26.30 -1.63
C TYR A 177 20.75 -25.05 -0.84
N VAL A 178 19.87 -24.49 -0.02
CA VAL A 178 20.19 -23.35 0.86
C VAL A 178 21.32 -23.72 1.83
N ALA A 179 21.26 -24.91 2.44
CA ALA A 179 22.31 -25.40 3.32
C ALA A 179 23.66 -25.62 2.62
N GLN A 180 23.65 -25.94 1.33
CA GLN A 180 24.87 -26.03 0.52
C GLN A 180 25.48 -24.65 0.30
N LEU A 181 24.70 -23.63 -0.08
CA LEU A 181 25.16 -22.25 -0.24
C LEU A 181 25.76 -21.71 1.06
N GLN A 182 25.08 -21.91 2.18
CA GLN A 182 25.56 -21.47 3.50
C GLN A 182 26.88 -22.16 3.89
N ARG A 183 27.01 -23.47 3.64
CA ARG A 183 28.26 -24.21 3.89
C ARG A 183 29.43 -23.79 2.98
N SER A 184 29.14 -23.29 1.78
CA SER A 184 30.15 -22.75 0.88
C SER A 184 30.57 -21.29 1.24
N GLY A 185 29.94 -20.69 2.25
CA GLY A 185 30.21 -19.31 2.68
C GLY A 185 29.44 -18.25 1.88
N ASP A 186 28.51 -18.66 1.01
CA ASP A 186 27.65 -17.75 0.26
C ASP A 186 26.37 -17.44 1.08
N GLU A 187 26.52 -16.64 2.11
CA GLU A 187 25.43 -16.21 3.01
C GLU A 187 24.34 -15.43 2.24
N ALA A 188 24.76 -14.52 1.35
CA ALA A 188 23.83 -13.72 0.56
C ALA A 188 23.01 -14.58 -0.43
N GLY A 189 23.67 -15.50 -1.12
CA GLY A 189 23.00 -16.46 -1.99
C GLY A 189 22.10 -17.42 -1.23
N ALA A 190 22.49 -17.86 -0.03
CA ALA A 190 21.66 -18.70 0.83
C ALA A 190 20.38 -17.96 1.27
N LEU A 191 20.48 -16.70 1.70
CA LEU A 191 19.34 -15.88 2.07
C LEU A 191 18.40 -15.60 0.88
N GLN A 192 18.97 -15.27 -0.27
CA GLN A 192 18.18 -15.07 -1.49
C GLN A 192 17.43 -16.35 -1.89
N ALA A 193 18.12 -17.49 -1.96
CA ALA A 193 17.51 -18.77 -2.30
C ALA A 193 16.41 -19.18 -1.30
N ALA A 194 16.63 -18.92 0.00
CA ALA A 194 15.64 -19.18 1.04
C ALA A 194 14.38 -18.31 0.87
N ASN A 195 14.56 -17.02 0.61
CA ASN A 195 13.45 -16.10 0.36
C ASN A 195 12.66 -16.48 -0.92
N GLU A 196 13.34 -16.84 -1.99
CA GLU A 196 12.70 -17.30 -3.23
C GLU A 196 11.91 -18.59 -3.02
N ALA A 197 12.50 -19.59 -2.33
CA ALA A 197 11.83 -20.85 -2.02
C ALA A 197 10.59 -20.63 -1.16
N ALA A 198 10.69 -19.82 -0.11
CA ALA A 198 9.59 -19.48 0.78
C ALA A 198 8.46 -18.73 0.04
N THR A 199 8.81 -17.69 -0.72
CA THR A 199 7.85 -16.88 -1.48
C THR A 199 7.09 -17.74 -2.50
N LYS A 200 7.83 -18.55 -3.27
CA LYS A 200 7.21 -19.48 -4.22
C LYS A 200 6.32 -20.50 -3.54
N GLY A 201 6.73 -21.04 -2.40
CA GLY A 201 5.94 -21.97 -1.63
C GLY A 201 4.61 -21.38 -1.16
N PHE A 202 4.61 -20.15 -0.65
CA PHE A 202 3.38 -19.44 -0.26
C PHE A 202 2.50 -19.09 -1.47
N ASP A 203 3.09 -18.68 -2.59
CA ASP A 203 2.33 -18.39 -3.80
C ASP A 203 1.67 -19.65 -4.37
N ASP A 204 2.35 -20.80 -4.35
CA ASP A 204 1.80 -22.09 -4.77
C ASP A 204 0.66 -22.55 -3.83
N GLN A 205 0.83 -22.38 -2.52
CA GLN A 205 -0.24 -22.67 -1.56
C GLN A 205 -1.45 -21.75 -1.77
N THR A 206 -1.21 -20.46 -1.97
CA THR A 206 -2.26 -19.47 -2.24
C THR A 206 -3.06 -19.85 -3.49
N ARG A 207 -2.36 -20.29 -4.55
CA ARG A 207 -3.02 -20.75 -5.77
C ARG A 207 -3.89 -21.97 -5.50
N ARG A 208 -3.37 -23.00 -4.82
CA ARG A 208 -4.13 -24.20 -4.46
C ARG A 208 -5.33 -23.91 -3.58
N LEU A 209 -5.20 -23.00 -2.60
CA LEU A 209 -6.33 -22.56 -1.78
C LEU A 209 -7.44 -21.94 -2.64
N LYS A 210 -7.07 -21.04 -3.56
CA LYS A 210 -8.04 -20.39 -4.47
C LYS A 210 -8.69 -21.34 -5.46
N GLU A 211 -7.95 -22.33 -5.97
CA GLU A 211 -8.45 -23.36 -6.88
C GLU A 211 -9.47 -24.30 -6.18
N ASN A 212 -9.26 -24.56 -4.91
CA ASN A 212 -10.13 -25.42 -4.10
C ASN A 212 -11.29 -24.66 -3.41
N MET A 213 -11.32 -23.32 -3.46
CA MET A 213 -12.46 -22.54 -2.99
C MET A 213 -13.64 -22.71 -3.95
N GLY A 214 -14.81 -23.06 -3.40
CA GLY A 214 -16.05 -23.18 -4.17
C GLY A 214 -16.44 -21.87 -4.85
N THR A 215 -17.24 -21.95 -5.93
CA THR A 215 -17.66 -20.79 -6.72
C THR A 215 -18.39 -19.71 -5.91
N LEU A 216 -19.08 -20.09 -4.84
CA LEU A 216 -19.80 -19.16 -3.95
C LEU A 216 -18.83 -18.33 -3.11
N GLU A 217 -17.78 -18.96 -2.55
CA GLU A 217 -16.74 -18.28 -1.77
C GLU A 217 -15.92 -17.33 -2.64
N THR A 218 -15.58 -17.74 -3.88
CA THR A 218 -14.87 -16.87 -4.83
C THR A 218 -15.73 -15.66 -5.25
N TRP A 219 -17.06 -15.78 -5.29
CA TRP A 219 -17.96 -14.65 -5.55
C TRP A 219 -18.00 -13.67 -4.37
N ALA A 220 -18.12 -14.17 -3.14
CA ALA A 220 -18.08 -13.35 -1.93
C ALA A 220 -16.74 -12.59 -1.81
N ASP A 221 -15.62 -13.27 -2.10
CA ASP A 221 -14.30 -12.67 -2.14
C ASP A 221 -14.13 -11.60 -3.23
N ARG A 222 -14.73 -11.80 -4.41
CA ARG A 222 -14.72 -10.77 -5.47
C ARG A 222 -15.48 -9.53 -5.06
N ILE A 223 -16.66 -9.70 -4.46
CA ILE A 223 -17.47 -8.59 -3.96
C ILE A 223 -16.72 -7.86 -2.82
N ALA A 224 -16.15 -8.60 -1.87
CA ALA A 224 -15.40 -8.01 -0.77
C ALA A 224 -14.15 -7.26 -1.26
N ARG A 225 -13.43 -7.79 -2.25
CA ARG A 225 -12.27 -7.10 -2.86
C ARG A 225 -12.69 -5.87 -3.64
N ALA A 226 -13.74 -5.93 -4.43
CA ALA A 226 -14.25 -4.77 -5.16
C ALA A 226 -14.67 -3.65 -4.20
N PHE A 227 -15.31 -4.02 -3.08
CA PHE A 227 -15.69 -3.08 -2.04
C PHE A 227 -14.46 -2.45 -1.36
N LYS A 228 -13.49 -3.27 -0.95
CA LYS A 228 -12.23 -2.79 -0.35
C LYS A 228 -11.45 -1.91 -1.30
N SER A 229 -11.31 -2.31 -2.57
CA SER A 229 -10.63 -1.51 -3.61
C SER A 229 -11.29 -0.14 -3.82
N MET A 230 -12.62 -0.09 -3.82
CA MET A 230 -13.36 1.17 -3.92
C MET A 230 -13.14 2.05 -2.68
N TRP A 231 -13.13 1.44 -1.49
CA TRP A 231 -12.86 2.15 -0.25
C TRP A 231 -11.43 2.66 -0.18
N ASP A 232 -10.46 1.85 -0.60
CA ASP A 232 -9.07 2.28 -0.72
C ASP A 232 -8.91 3.48 -1.66
N ALA A 233 -9.65 3.50 -2.78
CA ALA A 233 -9.65 4.67 -3.69
C ALA A 233 -10.22 5.93 -3.05
N VAL A 234 -11.25 5.81 -2.20
CA VAL A 234 -11.78 6.94 -1.42
C VAL A 234 -10.78 7.41 -0.37
N LEU A 235 -10.15 6.48 0.34
CA LEU A 235 -9.13 6.80 1.35
C LEU A 235 -7.87 7.39 0.72
N ASP A 236 -7.56 7.04 -0.54
CA ASP A 236 -6.40 7.55 -1.26
C ASP A 236 -6.49 9.06 -1.55
N ILE A 237 -7.71 9.62 -1.63
CA ILE A 237 -7.92 11.07 -1.78
C ILE A 237 -7.29 11.87 -0.63
N GLY A 238 -7.23 11.31 0.58
CA GLY A 238 -6.61 11.94 1.74
C GLY A 238 -5.14 11.63 1.96
N ARG A 239 -4.56 10.71 1.17
CA ARG A 239 -3.14 10.37 1.29
C ARG A 239 -2.29 11.35 0.50
N PRO A 240 -1.18 11.83 1.08
CA PRO A 240 -0.28 12.71 0.35
C PRO A 240 0.31 11.99 -0.87
N ASP A 241 0.40 12.69 -2.00
CA ASP A 241 1.14 12.19 -3.16
C ASP A 241 2.62 12.08 -2.81
N THR A 242 3.24 10.98 -3.17
CA THR A 242 4.70 10.85 -3.07
C THR A 242 5.39 11.76 -4.08
N ALA A 243 6.66 12.08 -3.84
CA ALA A 243 7.44 12.92 -4.75
C ALA A 243 7.50 12.31 -6.17
N GLN A 244 7.57 10.98 -6.28
CA GLN A 244 7.54 10.29 -7.57
C GLN A 244 6.18 10.37 -8.26
N GLU A 245 5.08 10.21 -7.53
CA GLU A 245 3.73 10.35 -8.10
C GLU A 245 3.45 11.79 -8.55
N MET A 246 3.89 12.78 -7.77
CA MET A 246 3.82 14.19 -8.18
C MET A 246 4.60 14.42 -9.47
N LEU A 247 5.78 13.80 -9.62
CA LEU A 247 6.57 13.90 -10.85
C LEU A 247 5.84 13.30 -12.04
N ILE A 248 5.32 12.07 -11.93
CA ILE A 248 4.57 11.40 -13.00
C ILE A 248 3.33 12.21 -13.41
N LYS A 249 2.58 12.72 -12.45
CA LYS A 249 1.41 13.57 -12.70
C LYS A 249 1.80 14.88 -13.41
N ALA A 250 2.89 15.51 -12.97
CA ALA A 250 3.38 16.74 -13.56
C ALA A 250 3.94 16.53 -14.98
N GLU A 251 4.61 15.41 -15.26
CA GLU A 251 5.06 15.04 -16.60
C GLU A 251 3.89 14.81 -17.56
N ALA A 252 2.87 14.09 -17.10
CA ALA A 252 1.65 13.88 -17.90
C ALA A 252 0.90 15.18 -18.18
N ALA A 253 0.80 16.07 -17.19
CA ALA A 253 0.16 17.39 -17.35
C ALA A 253 0.94 18.28 -18.31
N PHE A 254 2.27 18.33 -18.19
CA PHE A 254 3.11 19.10 -19.09
C PHE A 254 3.03 18.57 -20.53
N LYS A 255 3.13 17.26 -20.71
CA LYS A 255 2.99 16.64 -22.04
C LYS A 255 1.66 17.01 -22.70
N LYS A 256 0.56 16.91 -21.95
CA LYS A 256 -0.78 17.26 -22.44
C LYS A 256 -0.85 18.75 -22.84
N ALA A 257 -0.34 19.64 -22.01
CA ALA A 257 -0.35 21.07 -22.28
C ALA A 257 0.57 21.44 -23.47
N ASP A 258 1.72 20.78 -23.59
CA ASP A 258 2.65 20.96 -24.71
C ASP A 258 2.07 20.44 -26.03
N ASP A 259 1.41 19.29 -26.02
CA ASP A 259 0.71 18.73 -27.19
C ASP A 259 -0.41 19.67 -27.66
N ILE A 260 -1.20 20.23 -26.74
CA ILE A 260 -2.26 21.21 -27.05
C ILE A 260 -1.65 22.47 -27.62
N TRP A 261 -0.58 23.01 -27.04
CA TRP A 261 0.12 24.16 -27.51
C TRP A 261 0.65 23.95 -28.95
N ASN A 262 1.35 22.86 -29.19
CA ASN A 262 1.92 22.53 -30.49
C ASN A 262 0.86 22.36 -31.58
N LEU A 263 -0.33 21.85 -31.21
CA LEU A 263 -1.45 21.70 -32.12
C LEU A 263 -2.14 23.04 -32.45
N ARG A 264 -2.16 23.98 -31.46
CA ARG A 264 -2.99 25.20 -31.55
C ARG A 264 -2.23 26.50 -31.78
N LYS A 265 -0.90 26.53 -31.61
CA LYS A 265 -0.09 27.73 -31.73
C LYS A 265 -0.18 28.39 -33.11
N ASP A 266 -0.28 27.58 -34.19
CA ASP A 266 -0.32 28.02 -35.57
C ASP A 266 -1.71 27.84 -36.20
N ASP A 267 -2.74 27.51 -35.42
CA ASP A 267 -4.11 27.31 -35.90
C ASP A 267 -4.77 28.68 -36.23
N TYR A 268 -5.16 28.85 -37.45
CA TYR A 268 -5.78 30.10 -37.96
C TYR A 268 -7.11 30.42 -37.26
N PHE A 269 -7.84 29.42 -36.79
CA PHE A 269 -9.13 29.58 -36.12
C PHE A 269 -9.03 29.90 -34.62
N VAL A 270 -7.83 29.90 -34.06
CA VAL A 270 -7.58 30.24 -32.66
C VAL A 270 -7.25 31.72 -32.52
N ASN A 271 -8.07 32.45 -31.77
CA ASN A 271 -7.82 33.86 -31.49
C ASN A 271 -6.63 34.05 -30.53
N ASP A 272 -6.08 35.26 -30.48
CA ASP A 272 -4.88 35.57 -29.69
C ASP A 272 -5.09 35.35 -28.18
N GLU A 273 -6.30 35.60 -27.68
CA GLU A 273 -6.63 35.38 -26.28
C GLU A 273 -6.60 33.88 -25.91
N ALA A 274 -7.15 33.01 -26.75
CA ALA A 274 -7.11 31.56 -26.56
C ALA A 274 -5.67 31.03 -26.70
N ARG A 275 -4.89 31.57 -27.64
CA ARG A 275 -3.47 31.23 -27.84
C ARG A 275 -2.64 31.60 -26.62
N ALA A 276 -2.90 32.77 -26.00
CA ALA A 276 -2.25 33.17 -24.76
C ALA A 276 -2.59 32.27 -23.60
N ARG A 277 -3.84 31.77 -23.50
CA ARG A 277 -4.23 30.78 -22.48
C ARG A 277 -3.50 29.45 -22.64
N TYR A 278 -3.39 28.92 -23.85
CA TYR A 278 -2.66 27.67 -24.09
C TYR A 278 -1.15 27.82 -23.76
N TRP A 279 -0.58 28.96 -24.02
CA TRP A 279 0.78 29.27 -23.60
C TRP A 279 0.94 29.34 -22.09
N ASP A 280 0.02 30.00 -21.39
CA ASP A 280 0.02 30.13 -19.94
C ASP A 280 -0.16 28.79 -19.25
N ASP A 281 -1.08 27.94 -19.74
CA ASP A 281 -1.31 26.60 -19.23
C ASP A 281 -0.07 25.70 -19.40
N ARG A 282 0.60 25.79 -20.55
CA ARG A 282 1.86 25.09 -20.80
C ARG A 282 2.96 25.56 -19.87
N GLU A 283 3.10 26.85 -19.66
CA GLU A 283 4.12 27.41 -18.79
C GLU A 283 3.89 27.06 -17.32
N LYS A 284 2.65 27.10 -16.85
CA LYS A 284 2.27 26.61 -15.51
C LYS A 284 2.61 25.14 -15.33
N ALA A 285 2.29 24.32 -16.33
CA ALA A 285 2.60 22.89 -16.28
C ALA A 285 4.12 22.63 -16.28
N ARG A 286 4.91 23.43 -17.01
CA ARG A 286 6.38 23.39 -17.01
C ARG A 286 6.96 23.70 -15.63
N LEU A 287 6.49 24.77 -15.01
CA LEU A 287 6.92 25.16 -13.66
C LEU A 287 6.55 24.10 -12.61
N ALA A 288 5.35 23.53 -12.73
CA ALA A 288 4.93 22.43 -11.85
C ALA A 288 5.82 21.19 -12.03
N LEU A 289 6.21 20.86 -13.26
CA LEU A 289 7.13 19.77 -13.55
C LEU A 289 8.52 20.00 -12.95
N GLU A 290 9.07 21.20 -13.08
CA GLU A 290 10.36 21.55 -12.47
C GLU A 290 10.33 21.44 -10.94
N ALA A 291 9.25 21.91 -10.31
CA ALA A 291 9.06 21.78 -8.88
C ALA A 291 8.94 20.31 -8.42
N ALA A 292 8.21 19.49 -9.18
CA ALA A 292 8.07 18.07 -8.91
C ALA A 292 9.40 17.30 -9.08
N ARG A 293 10.19 17.62 -10.11
CA ARG A 293 11.54 17.04 -10.29
C ARG A 293 12.45 17.34 -9.11
N LYS A 294 12.47 18.58 -8.67
CA LYS A 294 13.28 18.99 -7.52
C LYS A 294 12.89 18.26 -6.25
N LYS A 295 11.60 18.06 -6.01
CA LYS A 295 11.12 17.24 -4.86
C LYS A 295 11.51 15.78 -5.00
N ALA A 296 11.38 15.19 -6.18
CA ALA A 296 11.77 13.80 -6.42
C ALA A 296 13.28 13.57 -6.24
N GLU A 297 14.12 14.52 -6.66
CA GLU A 297 15.56 14.48 -6.43
C GLU A 297 15.90 14.56 -4.93
N GLN A 298 15.26 15.49 -4.20
CA GLN A 298 15.45 15.62 -2.75
C GLN A 298 15.05 14.34 -2.02
N GLN A 299 13.92 13.74 -2.38
CA GLN A 299 13.47 12.48 -1.80
C GLN A 299 14.43 11.34 -2.12
N SER A 300 14.87 11.21 -3.37
CA SER A 300 15.86 10.21 -3.76
C SER A 300 17.18 10.34 -3.00
N GLN A 301 17.60 11.57 -2.69
CA GLN A 301 18.79 11.79 -1.90
C GLN A 301 18.59 11.40 -0.44
N GLN A 302 17.42 11.68 0.13
CA GLN A 302 17.06 11.25 1.48
C GLN A 302 17.01 9.72 1.58
N ASP A 303 16.41 9.05 0.59
CA ASP A 303 16.33 7.59 0.53
C ASP A 303 17.73 6.95 0.47
N LYS A 304 18.64 7.52 -0.35
CA LYS A 304 20.03 7.06 -0.42
C LYS A 304 20.77 7.25 0.90
N ASN A 305 20.56 8.39 1.57
CA ASN A 305 21.20 8.64 2.86
C ASN A 305 20.68 7.68 3.94
N ALA A 306 19.36 7.39 3.94
CA ALA A 306 18.75 6.42 4.85
C ALA A 306 19.30 5.00 4.60
N GLN A 307 19.50 4.63 3.34
CA GLN A 307 20.07 3.34 2.97
C GLN A 307 21.55 3.21 3.38
N GLN A 308 22.34 4.27 3.18
CA GLN A 308 23.74 4.29 3.61
C GLN A 308 23.89 4.22 5.14
N GLN A 309 22.98 4.83 5.88
CA GLN A 309 22.97 4.73 7.35
C GLN A 309 22.66 3.29 7.80
N SER A 310 21.68 2.64 7.20
CA SER A 310 21.36 1.24 7.51
C SER A 310 22.52 0.28 7.18
N ASP A 311 23.23 0.54 6.05
CA ASP A 311 24.38 -0.28 5.64
C ASP A 311 25.64 -0.05 6.53
N THR A 312 25.72 1.08 7.22
CA THR A 312 26.83 1.37 8.14
C THR A 312 26.57 0.89 9.57
N GLU A 313 25.32 0.65 9.94
CA GLU A 313 24.91 0.15 11.26
C GLU A 313 24.77 -1.39 11.30
N ALA A 314 24.76 -2.05 10.11
CA ALA A 314 24.70 -3.50 9.96
C ALA A 314 26.11 -4.12 9.89
#